data_a90e49aaf3cbb81752ea5c5ebe1eb724
#
_entry.id   a90e49aaf3cbb81752ea5c5ebe1eb724
#
_cell.length_a   1.000
_cell.length_b   1.000
_cell.length_c   1.000
_cell.angle_alpha   90.00
_cell.angle_beta   90.00
_cell.angle_gamma   90.00
#
_symmetry.space_group_name_H-M   'P 1'
#
loop_
_entity.id
_entity.type
_entity.pdbx_description
1 polymer ?
#
loop_
_entity_poly.entity_id
_entity_poly.type
_entity_poly.pdbx_seq_one_letter_code
_entity_poly.pdbx_strand_id
1 'polypeptide(L)'
;MIDQQVESAVSQLGQNVPADVAKDNSTVRGNFVQLDENGNEVEDGIRPENIVVAIDLIKDEEIKNSFVGCKKDDIIIFDPVKAFENRTEVSSMLNISKEEAEVLNSEFRFTVTEILQWEKAEVNEDFFKKLYGEDTEVKTMEDFRKRISEEIAGNLTYSSDHKFAIDTRDTLVEKTDVKLPEAFLKRWLIAVNKELTVEQVEKEFDFFIKDLQWQLIKDDIAKANELKVTAEETEEFAKQMARAQYNQYGIYDIPDEQLDSFAKVILEKPEEKERIYKKLYEDKVIAVVKEKVTIQEKEITQKEFDEMMK
;
A
#
# COMPACT_ATOMS: atom_id res chain seq x y z
N MET A 1 -15.70 -2.64 -8.11
CA MET A 1 -14.69 -1.67 -7.63
C MET A 1 -15.28 -0.64 -6.66
N ILE A 2 -16.26 0.21 -7.05
CA ILE A 2 -16.83 1.23 -6.14
C ILE A 2 -17.42 0.57 -4.88
N ASP A 3 -18.28 -0.44 -5.02
CA ASP A 3 -18.88 -1.14 -3.88
C ASP A 3 -17.84 -1.77 -2.95
N GLN A 4 -16.78 -2.32 -3.52
CA GLN A 4 -15.66 -2.89 -2.77
C GLN A 4 -14.91 -1.83 -1.94
N GLN A 5 -14.68 -0.66 -2.51
CA GLN A 5 -14.02 0.44 -1.78
C GLN A 5 -14.92 1.05 -0.71
N VAL A 6 -16.22 1.20 -1.00
CA VAL A 6 -17.21 1.60 0.00
C VAL A 6 -17.20 0.61 1.18
N GLU A 7 -17.28 -0.69 0.89
CA GLU A 7 -17.30 -1.72 1.93
C GLU A 7 -15.98 -1.77 2.72
N SER A 8 -14.86 -1.60 2.05
CA SER A 8 -13.54 -1.52 2.69
C SER A 8 -13.45 -0.33 3.65
N ALA A 9 -13.87 0.87 3.23
CA ALA A 9 -13.85 2.06 4.06
C ALA A 9 -14.79 1.92 5.29
N VAL A 10 -16.00 1.40 5.07
CA VAL A 10 -16.97 1.16 6.15
C VAL A 10 -16.46 0.12 7.15
N SER A 11 -15.76 -0.91 6.66
CA SER A 11 -15.12 -1.91 7.53
C SER A 11 -13.91 -1.34 8.26
N GLN A 12 -13.08 -0.54 7.60
CA GLN A 12 -11.86 0.02 8.19
C GLN A 12 -12.13 1.01 9.33
N LEU A 13 -13.21 1.77 9.24
CA LEU A 13 -13.64 2.71 10.29
C LEU A 13 -14.62 2.09 11.29
N GLY A 14 -14.84 0.78 11.22
CA GLY A 14 -15.60 0.04 12.21
C GLY A 14 -14.98 0.14 13.60
N GLN A 15 -15.71 -0.26 14.60
CA GLN A 15 -15.28 -0.24 15.99
C GLN A 15 -15.72 -1.48 16.74
N ASN A 16 -14.95 -1.81 17.79
CA ASN A 16 -15.35 -2.84 18.72
C ASN A 16 -16.39 -2.27 19.70
N VAL A 17 -17.57 -2.88 19.75
CA VAL A 17 -18.63 -2.53 20.69
C VAL A 17 -18.86 -3.67 21.69
N PRO A 18 -19.18 -3.39 22.96
CA PRO A 18 -19.52 -4.41 23.92
C PRO A 18 -20.74 -5.23 23.46
N ALA A 19 -20.65 -6.57 23.65
CA ALA A 19 -21.73 -7.49 23.31
C ALA A 19 -21.98 -8.48 24.44
N ASP A 20 -23.22 -8.95 24.55
CA ASP A 20 -23.61 -9.93 25.58
C ASP A 20 -23.26 -11.37 25.19
N VAL A 21 -23.13 -11.64 23.91
CA VAL A 21 -22.92 -13.00 23.35
C VAL A 21 -21.91 -12.92 22.22
N ALA A 22 -20.91 -13.79 22.25
CA ALA A 22 -19.87 -13.86 21.23
C ALA A 22 -20.38 -14.49 19.92
N LYS A 23 -19.93 -13.94 18.80
CA LYS A 23 -20.13 -14.46 17.43
C LYS A 23 -18.78 -14.84 16.82
N ASP A 24 -18.81 -15.42 15.62
CA ASP A 24 -17.60 -15.90 14.89
C ASP A 24 -16.50 -14.85 14.73
N ASN A 25 -16.88 -13.57 14.63
CA ASN A 25 -15.98 -12.43 14.45
C ASN A 25 -15.88 -11.55 15.71
N SER A 26 -16.22 -12.11 16.87
CA SER A 26 -16.06 -11.40 18.15
C SER A 26 -14.63 -11.51 18.66
N THR A 27 -14.24 -10.51 19.43
CA THR A 27 -13.05 -10.51 20.26
C THR A 27 -13.47 -10.70 21.71
N VAL A 28 -12.92 -11.71 22.38
CA VAL A 28 -13.23 -12.06 23.76
C VAL A 28 -12.04 -11.70 24.63
N ARG A 29 -12.26 -10.98 25.70
CA ARG A 29 -11.27 -10.73 26.75
C ARG A 29 -11.51 -11.64 27.92
N GLY A 30 -10.42 -12.08 28.54
CA GLY A 30 -10.54 -12.94 29.71
C GLY A 30 -9.20 -13.18 30.40
N ASN A 31 -9.27 -14.03 31.43
CA ASN A 31 -8.13 -14.40 32.24
C ASN A 31 -7.83 -15.89 32.03
N PHE A 32 -6.57 -16.22 31.86
CA PHE A 32 -6.12 -17.60 31.77
C PHE A 32 -5.62 -18.10 33.14
N VAL A 33 -5.87 -19.37 33.38
CA VAL A 33 -5.26 -20.13 34.49
C VAL A 33 -4.80 -21.47 33.94
N GLN A 34 -3.52 -21.80 34.09
CA GLN A 34 -2.95 -23.04 33.64
C GLN A 34 -3.50 -24.22 34.46
N LEU A 35 -3.82 -25.33 33.75
CA LEU A 35 -4.32 -26.55 34.35
C LEU A 35 -3.28 -27.69 34.25
N ASP A 36 -3.30 -28.58 35.23
CA ASP A 36 -2.55 -29.86 35.21
C ASP A 36 -3.33 -30.93 34.37
N GLU A 37 -2.73 -32.10 34.20
CA GLU A 37 -3.32 -33.24 33.49
C GLU A 37 -4.63 -33.75 34.11
N ASN A 38 -4.95 -33.38 35.33
CA ASN A 38 -6.18 -33.74 36.03
C ASN A 38 -7.22 -32.64 36.03
N GLY A 39 -6.93 -31.50 35.34
CA GLY A 39 -7.82 -30.34 35.27
C GLY A 39 -7.81 -29.44 36.51
N ASN A 40 -6.83 -29.59 37.42
CA ASN A 40 -6.67 -28.72 38.57
C ASN A 40 -5.77 -27.53 38.20
N GLU A 41 -5.91 -26.42 38.93
CA GLU A 41 -5.05 -25.26 38.77
C GLU A 41 -3.61 -25.59 39.20
N VAL A 42 -2.65 -25.25 38.37
CA VAL A 42 -1.21 -25.38 38.71
C VAL A 42 -0.86 -24.29 39.72
N GLU A 43 -0.30 -24.71 40.88
CA GLU A 43 0.25 -23.79 41.88
C GLU A 43 1.48 -23.09 41.25
N ASP A 44 1.54 -21.79 41.29
CA ASP A 44 2.56 -20.98 40.60
C ASP A 44 2.58 -21.13 39.05
N GLY A 45 1.50 -21.61 38.45
CA GLY A 45 1.33 -21.74 36.99
C GLY A 45 1.11 -20.40 36.29
N ILE A 46 1.06 -20.46 34.95
CA ILE A 46 0.86 -19.31 34.06
C ILE A 46 -0.55 -18.77 34.24
N ARG A 47 -0.69 -17.47 34.61
CA ARG A 47 -1.99 -16.82 34.91
C ARG A 47 -2.06 -15.40 34.34
N PRO A 48 -1.99 -15.21 33.03
CA PRO A 48 -2.13 -13.88 32.45
C PRO A 48 -3.57 -13.39 32.54
N GLU A 49 -3.72 -12.09 32.80
CA GLU A 49 -5.01 -11.42 32.90
C GLU A 49 -5.25 -10.49 31.70
N ASN A 50 -6.51 -10.19 31.42
CA ASN A 50 -6.95 -9.27 30.35
C ASN A 50 -6.44 -9.67 28.95
N ILE A 51 -6.35 -10.96 28.69
CA ILE A 51 -5.90 -11.48 27.40
C ILE A 51 -7.03 -11.34 26.37
N VAL A 52 -6.64 -10.99 25.16
CA VAL A 52 -7.52 -10.78 24.02
C VAL A 52 -7.45 -12.01 23.11
N VAL A 53 -8.58 -12.65 22.89
CA VAL A 53 -8.77 -13.77 21.96
C VAL A 53 -9.70 -13.33 20.84
N ALA A 54 -9.20 -13.25 19.61
CA ALA A 54 -10.03 -13.04 18.42
C ALA A 54 -10.50 -14.40 17.91
N ILE A 55 -11.81 -14.64 17.89
CA ILE A 55 -12.39 -15.95 17.57
C ILE A 55 -12.08 -16.37 16.12
N ASP A 56 -12.03 -15.43 15.21
CA ASP A 56 -11.70 -15.66 13.79
C ASP A 56 -10.26 -16.13 13.56
N LEU A 57 -9.34 -15.89 14.51
CA LEU A 57 -7.95 -16.34 14.44
C LEU A 57 -7.76 -17.77 14.98
N ILE A 58 -8.75 -18.34 15.67
CA ILE A 58 -8.71 -19.73 16.17
C ILE A 58 -8.77 -20.68 14.97
N LYS A 59 -7.77 -21.57 14.87
CA LYS A 59 -7.64 -22.57 13.78
C LYS A 59 -8.38 -23.87 14.05
N ASP A 60 -8.39 -24.30 15.31
CA ASP A 60 -9.13 -25.51 15.71
C ASP A 60 -10.63 -25.22 15.79
N GLU A 61 -11.42 -25.89 14.96
CA GLU A 61 -12.86 -25.67 14.85
C GLU A 61 -13.63 -26.07 16.13
N GLU A 62 -13.19 -27.07 16.90
CA GLU A 62 -13.84 -27.45 18.15
C GLU A 62 -13.64 -26.36 19.21
N ILE A 63 -12.42 -25.85 19.32
CA ILE A 63 -12.12 -24.76 20.23
C ILE A 63 -12.85 -23.49 19.80
N LYS A 64 -12.86 -23.16 18.51
CA LYS A 64 -13.60 -22.03 17.96
C LYS A 64 -15.07 -22.08 18.31
N ASN A 65 -15.69 -23.24 18.12
CA ASN A 65 -17.11 -23.46 18.45
C ASN A 65 -17.40 -23.32 19.96
N SER A 66 -16.44 -23.55 20.84
CA SER A 66 -16.61 -23.35 22.27
C SER A 66 -16.66 -21.88 22.67
N PHE A 67 -16.07 -20.99 21.85
CA PHE A 67 -16.13 -19.54 22.04
C PHE A 67 -17.39 -18.92 21.45
N VAL A 68 -17.91 -19.48 20.36
CA VAL A 68 -19.13 -18.97 19.73
C VAL A 68 -20.33 -19.20 20.64
N GLY A 69 -21.03 -18.12 20.99
CA GLY A 69 -22.18 -18.16 21.88
C GLY A 69 -21.84 -18.00 23.36
N CYS A 70 -20.56 -17.91 23.73
CA CYS A 70 -20.18 -17.65 25.12
C CYS A 70 -20.63 -16.27 25.60
N LYS A 71 -20.77 -16.15 26.90
CA LYS A 71 -21.17 -14.93 27.62
C LYS A 71 -20.12 -14.53 28.63
N LYS A 72 -20.25 -13.35 29.18
CA LYS A 72 -19.45 -12.91 30.29
C LYS A 72 -19.58 -13.91 31.45
N ASP A 73 -18.46 -14.15 32.13
CA ASP A 73 -18.28 -15.10 33.24
C ASP A 73 -18.31 -16.59 32.82
N ASP A 74 -18.50 -16.91 31.54
CA ASP A 74 -18.35 -18.26 31.04
C ASP A 74 -16.89 -18.74 31.13
N ILE A 75 -16.75 -20.06 31.32
CA ILE A 75 -15.45 -20.71 31.41
C ILE A 75 -15.27 -21.63 30.19
N ILE A 76 -14.15 -21.44 29.49
CA ILE A 76 -13.75 -22.25 28.35
C ILE A 76 -12.40 -22.89 28.67
N ILE A 77 -12.30 -24.20 28.51
CA ILE A 77 -11.05 -24.94 28.74
C ILE A 77 -10.51 -25.37 27.38
N PHE A 78 -9.26 -24.97 27.08
CA PHE A 78 -8.63 -25.31 25.81
C PHE A 78 -7.10 -25.21 25.89
N ASP A 79 -6.43 -25.82 24.92
CA ASP A 79 -4.99 -25.69 24.69
C ASP A 79 -4.73 -24.53 23.72
N PRO A 80 -4.06 -23.45 24.16
CA PRO A 80 -3.77 -22.30 23.28
C PRO A 80 -2.85 -22.65 22.11
N VAL A 81 -1.95 -23.63 22.27
CA VAL A 81 -1.06 -24.07 21.17
C VAL A 81 -1.87 -24.74 20.07
N LYS A 82 -2.84 -25.58 20.44
CA LYS A 82 -3.78 -26.23 19.50
C LYS A 82 -4.71 -25.20 18.86
N ALA A 83 -5.18 -24.22 19.65
CA ALA A 83 -6.11 -23.20 19.17
C ALA A 83 -5.54 -22.34 18.04
N PHE A 84 -4.29 -21.88 18.17
CA PHE A 84 -3.70 -20.90 17.27
C PHE A 84 -2.65 -21.47 16.31
N GLU A 85 -2.12 -22.65 16.56
CA GLU A 85 -1.05 -23.29 15.79
C GLU A 85 0.20 -22.39 15.59
N ASN A 86 0.38 -21.39 16.45
CA ASN A 86 1.44 -20.38 16.40
C ASN A 86 2.06 -20.13 17.78
N ARG A 87 3.14 -20.82 18.07
CA ARG A 87 3.83 -20.74 19.38
C ARG A 87 4.38 -19.35 19.71
N THR A 88 4.76 -18.57 18.70
CA THR A 88 5.19 -17.19 18.92
C THR A 88 4.05 -16.29 19.39
N GLU A 89 2.86 -16.48 18.84
CA GLU A 89 1.66 -15.77 19.25
C GLU A 89 1.22 -16.20 20.65
N VAL A 90 1.25 -17.50 20.92
CA VAL A 90 0.97 -18.05 22.24
C VAL A 90 1.95 -17.54 23.29
N SER A 91 3.25 -17.42 22.99
CA SER A 91 4.23 -16.86 23.93
C SER A 91 3.90 -15.42 24.30
N SER A 92 3.50 -14.61 23.31
CA SER A 92 3.08 -13.22 23.54
C SER A 92 1.75 -13.12 24.32
N MET A 93 0.80 -13.99 23.98
CA MET A 93 -0.51 -14.06 24.64
C MET A 93 -0.39 -14.47 26.12
N LEU A 94 0.40 -15.46 26.41
CA LEU A 94 0.58 -15.97 27.78
C LEU A 94 1.66 -15.21 28.58
N ASN A 95 2.33 -14.24 27.94
CA ASN A 95 3.43 -13.47 28.51
C ASN A 95 4.57 -14.37 29.06
N ILE A 96 4.96 -15.36 28.26
CA ILE A 96 6.04 -16.31 28.53
C ILE A 96 7.15 -16.20 27.47
N SER A 97 8.32 -16.77 27.75
CA SER A 97 9.40 -16.84 26.76
C SER A 97 9.04 -17.77 25.58
N LYS A 98 9.74 -17.61 24.45
CA LYS A 98 9.56 -18.52 23.30
C LYS A 98 9.97 -19.95 23.63
N GLU A 99 11.02 -20.09 24.40
CA GLU A 99 11.52 -21.38 24.89
C GLU A 99 10.48 -22.11 25.74
N GLU A 100 9.77 -21.40 26.61
CA GLU A 100 8.68 -21.97 27.42
C GLU A 100 7.47 -22.32 26.51
N ALA A 101 7.14 -21.50 25.53
CA ALA A 101 6.07 -21.79 24.59
C ALA A 101 6.36 -23.00 23.70
N GLU A 102 7.64 -23.30 23.37
CA GLU A 102 8.03 -24.47 22.57
C GLU A 102 7.71 -25.80 23.26
N VAL A 103 7.81 -25.83 24.59
CA VAL A 103 7.56 -27.05 25.40
C VAL A 103 6.19 -27.04 26.05
N LEU A 104 5.42 -25.98 25.90
CA LEU A 104 4.08 -25.85 26.45
C LEU A 104 3.14 -26.91 25.86
N ASN A 105 2.52 -27.68 26.74
CA ASN A 105 1.52 -28.69 26.40
C ASN A 105 0.54 -28.80 27.57
N SER A 106 -0.21 -27.75 27.80
CA SER A 106 -1.15 -27.67 28.92
C SER A 106 -2.46 -27.06 28.45
N GLU A 107 -3.56 -27.52 29.01
CA GLU A 107 -4.84 -26.82 28.89
C GLU A 107 -4.88 -25.64 29.86
N PHE A 108 -5.69 -24.67 29.49
CA PHE A 108 -5.94 -23.48 30.28
C PHE A 108 -7.44 -23.28 30.47
N ARG A 109 -7.81 -22.86 31.64
CA ARG A 109 -9.12 -22.33 31.93
C ARG A 109 -9.11 -20.84 31.56
N PHE A 110 -9.93 -20.47 30.60
CA PHE A 110 -10.16 -19.10 30.19
C PHE A 110 -11.51 -18.64 30.74
N THR A 111 -11.49 -17.61 31.58
CA THR A 111 -12.71 -17.01 32.13
C THR A 111 -13.00 -15.73 31.37
N VAL A 112 -14.15 -15.66 30.71
CA VAL A 112 -14.59 -14.52 29.89
C VAL A 112 -14.89 -13.31 30.79
N THR A 113 -14.26 -12.17 30.55
CA THR A 113 -14.52 -10.92 31.30
C THR A 113 -15.28 -9.91 30.46
N GLU A 114 -15.04 -9.88 29.15
CA GLU A 114 -15.67 -8.95 28.23
C GLU A 114 -15.77 -9.55 26.85
N ILE A 115 -16.83 -9.23 26.12
CA ILE A 115 -17.03 -9.62 24.73
C ILE A 115 -17.15 -8.35 23.91
N LEU A 116 -16.39 -8.25 22.84
CA LEU A 116 -16.40 -7.15 21.90
C LEU A 116 -16.78 -7.67 20.53
N GLN A 117 -17.78 -7.05 19.93
CA GLN A 117 -18.20 -7.35 18.56
C GLN A 117 -17.69 -6.26 17.64
N TRP A 118 -17.01 -6.68 16.55
CA TRP A 118 -16.67 -5.74 15.51
C TRP A 118 -17.92 -5.34 14.74
N GLU A 119 -18.23 -4.06 14.77
CA GLU A 119 -19.32 -3.49 13.99
C GLU A 119 -18.77 -2.55 12.94
N LYS A 120 -19.32 -2.68 11.71
CA LYS A 120 -19.02 -1.75 10.62
C LYS A 120 -19.46 -0.35 11.02
N ALA A 121 -18.71 0.67 10.58
CA ALA A 121 -19.06 2.06 10.85
C ALA A 121 -20.43 2.40 10.24
N GLU A 122 -21.24 3.15 11.00
CA GLU A 122 -22.41 3.80 10.44
C GLU A 122 -21.98 4.90 9.47
N VAL A 123 -22.58 4.88 8.27
CA VAL A 123 -22.33 5.91 7.26
C VAL A 123 -23.14 7.16 7.57
N ASN A 124 -22.52 8.09 8.26
CA ASN A 124 -23.08 9.36 8.71
C ASN A 124 -22.07 10.50 8.51
N GLU A 125 -22.40 11.73 8.93
CA GLU A 125 -21.48 12.86 8.77
C GLU A 125 -20.13 12.64 9.48
N ASP A 126 -20.12 12.02 10.64
CA ASP A 126 -18.89 11.74 11.38
C ASP A 126 -18.00 10.74 10.65
N PHE A 127 -18.60 9.76 9.96
CA PHE A 127 -17.89 8.84 9.08
C PHE A 127 -17.16 9.57 7.95
N PHE A 128 -17.86 10.49 7.27
CA PHE A 128 -17.26 11.25 6.16
C PHE A 128 -16.17 12.21 6.65
N LYS A 129 -16.37 12.84 7.83
CA LYS A 129 -15.35 13.69 8.45
C LYS A 129 -14.09 12.91 8.84
N LYS A 130 -14.24 11.69 9.33
CA LYS A 130 -13.09 10.83 9.63
C LYS A 130 -12.30 10.42 8.38
N LEU A 131 -12.98 10.24 7.25
CA LEU A 131 -12.34 9.85 5.99
C LEU A 131 -11.68 11.02 5.27
N TYR A 132 -12.33 12.17 5.24
CA TYR A 132 -11.97 13.28 4.35
C TYR A 132 -11.64 14.60 5.08
N GLY A 133 -11.74 14.61 6.41
CA GLY A 133 -11.51 15.81 7.23
C GLY A 133 -12.81 16.57 7.59
N GLU A 134 -12.70 17.47 8.56
CA GLU A 134 -13.85 18.18 9.14
C GLU A 134 -14.63 19.05 8.13
N ASP A 135 -13.92 19.65 7.16
CA ASP A 135 -14.50 20.56 6.16
C ASP A 135 -14.93 19.84 4.87
N THR A 136 -15.14 18.51 4.92
CA THR A 136 -15.52 17.74 3.73
C THR A 136 -16.87 18.17 3.14
N GLU A 137 -16.94 18.24 1.82
CA GLU A 137 -18.19 18.44 1.07
C GLU A 137 -19.01 17.15 0.94
N VAL A 138 -18.42 15.98 1.23
CA VAL A 138 -19.07 14.67 1.18
C VAL A 138 -19.98 14.53 2.39
N LYS A 139 -21.31 14.51 2.18
CA LYS A 139 -22.32 14.45 3.25
C LYS A 139 -23.28 13.29 3.12
N THR A 140 -23.34 12.69 1.93
CA THR A 140 -24.28 11.60 1.62
C THR A 140 -23.56 10.40 1.05
N MET A 141 -24.20 9.22 1.09
CA MET A 141 -23.70 8.02 0.43
C MET A 141 -23.53 8.25 -1.09
N GLU A 142 -24.34 9.08 -1.70
CA GLU A 142 -24.24 9.41 -3.12
C GLU A 142 -22.97 10.23 -3.42
N ASP A 143 -22.70 11.28 -2.62
CA ASP A 143 -21.47 12.06 -2.71
C ASP A 143 -20.24 11.17 -2.50
N PHE A 144 -20.31 10.28 -1.51
CA PHE A 144 -19.23 9.34 -1.21
C PHE A 144 -18.94 8.41 -2.38
N ARG A 145 -19.96 7.80 -2.97
CA ARG A 145 -19.80 6.94 -4.15
C ARG A 145 -19.28 7.71 -5.35
N LYS A 146 -19.74 8.94 -5.54
CA LYS A 146 -19.24 9.84 -6.60
C LYS A 146 -17.75 10.12 -6.38
N ARG A 147 -17.35 10.48 -5.18
CA ARG A 147 -15.96 10.75 -4.82
C ARG A 147 -15.06 9.53 -5.08
N ILE A 148 -15.45 8.35 -4.62
CA ILE A 148 -14.74 7.09 -4.90
C ILE A 148 -14.65 6.84 -6.41
N SER A 149 -15.73 7.07 -7.15
CA SER A 149 -15.74 6.91 -8.61
C SER A 149 -14.75 7.83 -9.30
N GLU A 150 -14.67 9.10 -8.87
CA GLU A 150 -13.71 10.08 -9.37
C GLU A 150 -12.26 9.69 -9.04
N GLU A 151 -12.01 9.21 -7.84
CA GLU A 151 -10.70 8.72 -7.41
C GLU A 151 -10.25 7.49 -8.21
N ILE A 152 -11.15 6.52 -8.41
CA ILE A 152 -10.88 5.34 -9.26
C ILE A 152 -10.60 5.78 -10.70
N ALA A 153 -11.44 6.66 -11.26
CA ALA A 153 -11.26 7.17 -12.62
C ALA A 153 -9.92 7.90 -12.77
N GLY A 154 -9.55 8.74 -11.80
CA GLY A 154 -8.25 9.41 -11.77
C GLY A 154 -7.07 8.44 -11.76
N ASN A 155 -7.13 7.41 -10.93
CA ASN A 155 -6.10 6.38 -10.84
C ASN A 155 -5.98 5.56 -12.14
N LEU A 156 -7.12 5.20 -12.74
CA LEU A 156 -7.14 4.49 -14.02
C LEU A 156 -6.59 5.35 -15.16
N THR A 157 -6.95 6.64 -15.20
CA THR A 157 -6.40 7.59 -16.15
C THR A 157 -4.89 7.71 -16.01
N TYR A 158 -4.40 7.89 -14.79
CA TYR A 158 -2.95 7.92 -14.52
C TYR A 158 -2.23 6.64 -15.00
N SER A 159 -2.81 5.49 -14.70
CA SER A 159 -2.25 4.19 -15.13
C SER A 159 -2.25 4.05 -16.66
N SER A 160 -3.33 4.49 -17.33
CA SER A 160 -3.44 4.50 -18.80
C SER A 160 -2.43 5.45 -19.44
N ASP A 161 -2.27 6.65 -18.87
CA ASP A 161 -1.28 7.62 -19.35
C ASP A 161 0.16 7.12 -19.16
N HIS A 162 0.43 6.44 -18.07
CA HIS A 162 1.73 5.80 -17.85
C HIS A 162 2.01 4.69 -18.89
N LYS A 163 1.02 3.84 -19.16
CA LYS A 163 1.13 2.83 -20.24
C LYS A 163 1.35 3.46 -21.59
N PHE A 164 0.61 4.52 -21.91
CA PHE A 164 0.80 5.28 -23.15
C PHE A 164 2.23 5.83 -23.28
N ALA A 165 2.82 6.32 -22.20
CA ALA A 165 4.19 6.81 -22.21
C ALA A 165 5.21 5.68 -22.50
N ILE A 166 5.02 4.50 -21.90
CA ILE A 166 5.85 3.31 -22.17
C ILE A 166 5.72 2.90 -23.65
N ASP A 167 4.49 2.75 -24.15
CA ASP A 167 4.23 2.34 -25.53
C ASP A 167 4.75 3.37 -26.55
N THR A 168 4.67 4.65 -26.21
CA THR A 168 5.24 5.73 -27.02
C THR A 168 6.75 5.59 -27.12
N ARG A 169 7.43 5.40 -26.01
CA ARG A 169 8.88 5.17 -25.97
C ARG A 169 9.28 3.98 -26.85
N ASP A 170 8.67 2.83 -26.58
CA ASP A 170 9.03 1.59 -27.26
C ASP A 170 8.75 1.68 -28.77
N THR A 171 7.59 2.22 -29.15
CA THR A 171 7.19 2.41 -30.55
C THR A 171 8.13 3.37 -31.29
N LEU A 172 8.50 4.49 -30.67
CA LEU A 172 9.37 5.48 -31.28
C LEU A 172 10.81 4.96 -31.41
N VAL A 173 11.33 4.27 -30.39
CA VAL A 173 12.64 3.63 -30.45
C VAL A 173 12.69 2.58 -31.56
N GLU A 174 11.65 1.74 -31.70
CA GLU A 174 11.59 0.71 -32.73
C GLU A 174 11.48 1.31 -34.14
N LYS A 175 10.65 2.36 -34.33
CA LYS A 175 10.37 2.90 -35.66
C LYS A 175 11.38 3.93 -36.18
N THR A 176 12.16 4.57 -35.30
CA THR A 176 13.01 5.71 -35.70
C THR A 176 14.38 5.27 -36.22
N ASP A 177 14.79 3.99 -36.09
CA ASP A 177 16.07 3.43 -36.58
C ASP A 177 17.29 4.34 -36.33
N VAL A 178 17.42 4.84 -35.11
CA VAL A 178 18.58 5.68 -34.71
C VAL A 178 19.84 4.81 -34.68
N LYS A 179 20.73 5.01 -35.65
CA LYS A 179 21.97 4.25 -35.75
C LYS A 179 23.02 4.81 -34.80
N LEU A 180 23.50 3.98 -33.90
CA LEU A 180 24.52 4.33 -32.93
C LEU A 180 25.83 3.55 -33.17
N PRO A 181 27.01 4.15 -32.89
CA PRO A 181 28.29 3.48 -33.05
C PRO A 181 28.57 2.52 -31.87
N GLU A 182 27.88 1.42 -31.81
CA GLU A 182 27.86 0.46 -30.68
C GLU A 182 29.23 0.04 -30.19
N ALA A 183 30.14 -0.32 -31.14
CA ALA A 183 31.50 -0.73 -30.80
C ALA A 183 32.32 0.39 -30.11
N PHE A 184 32.04 1.67 -30.44
CA PHE A 184 32.62 2.79 -29.75
C PHE A 184 31.99 2.97 -28.37
N LEU A 185 30.66 2.91 -28.27
CA LEU A 185 29.93 3.11 -27.02
C LEU A 185 30.28 2.07 -25.96
N LYS A 186 30.46 0.80 -26.33
CA LYS A 186 30.94 -0.24 -25.42
C LYS A 186 32.29 0.10 -24.81
N ARG A 187 33.26 0.49 -25.65
CA ARG A 187 34.58 0.92 -25.18
C ARG A 187 34.56 2.17 -24.35
N TRP A 188 33.71 3.13 -24.72
CA TRP A 188 33.55 4.39 -24.00
C TRP A 188 32.97 4.15 -22.61
N LEU A 189 31.91 3.33 -22.46
CA LEU A 189 31.32 2.97 -21.17
C LEU A 189 32.34 2.41 -20.19
N ILE A 190 33.19 1.48 -20.65
CA ILE A 190 34.24 0.87 -19.83
C ILE A 190 35.32 1.92 -19.47
N ALA A 191 35.63 2.84 -20.38
CA ALA A 191 36.66 3.83 -20.17
C ALA A 191 36.26 4.92 -19.16
N VAL A 192 35.00 5.34 -19.19
CA VAL A 192 34.49 6.42 -18.30
C VAL A 192 34.00 5.92 -16.96
N ASN A 193 33.58 4.66 -16.87
CA ASN A 193 33.12 4.05 -15.63
C ASN A 193 34.00 2.86 -15.24
N LYS A 194 34.93 3.12 -14.35
CA LYS A 194 35.95 2.11 -13.92
C LYS A 194 35.36 0.97 -13.10
N GLU A 195 34.12 1.10 -12.64
CA GLU A 195 33.42 0.08 -11.84
C GLU A 195 32.69 -0.94 -12.74
N LEU A 196 32.46 -0.63 -14.02
CA LEU A 196 31.80 -1.53 -14.95
C LEU A 196 32.80 -2.54 -15.55
N THR A 197 32.45 -3.81 -15.45
CA THR A 197 33.16 -4.88 -16.13
C THR A 197 32.67 -5.07 -17.57
N VAL A 198 33.51 -5.68 -18.43
CA VAL A 198 33.12 -6.01 -19.81
C VAL A 198 31.86 -6.87 -19.84
N GLU A 199 31.74 -7.84 -18.95
CA GLU A 199 30.60 -8.76 -18.87
C GLU A 199 29.30 -8.02 -18.50
N GLN A 200 29.37 -7.05 -17.56
CA GLN A 200 28.22 -6.21 -17.20
C GLN A 200 27.79 -5.34 -18.38
N VAL A 201 28.73 -4.71 -19.06
CA VAL A 201 28.44 -3.91 -20.25
C VAL A 201 27.76 -4.75 -21.32
N GLU A 202 28.29 -5.95 -21.64
CA GLU A 202 27.68 -6.82 -22.66
C GLU A 202 26.26 -7.23 -22.28
N LYS A 203 25.99 -7.51 -21.01
CA LYS A 203 24.67 -7.94 -20.53
C LYS A 203 23.63 -6.83 -20.58
N GLU A 204 24.02 -5.59 -20.30
CA GLU A 204 23.10 -4.47 -20.15
C GLU A 204 23.11 -3.52 -21.36
N PHE A 205 23.94 -3.82 -22.37
CA PHE A 205 24.17 -2.94 -23.50
C PHE A 205 22.91 -2.63 -24.30
N ASP A 206 22.05 -3.61 -24.50
CA ASP A 206 20.81 -3.44 -25.26
C ASP A 206 19.85 -2.45 -24.56
N PHE A 207 19.81 -2.48 -23.24
CA PHE A 207 19.04 -1.48 -22.46
C PHE A 207 19.65 -0.09 -22.60
N PHE A 208 20.97 0.01 -22.48
CA PHE A 208 21.68 1.27 -22.64
C PHE A 208 21.45 1.89 -24.02
N ILE A 209 21.51 1.08 -25.08
CA ILE A 209 21.26 1.55 -26.45
C ILE A 209 19.85 2.06 -26.61
N LYS A 210 18.84 1.34 -26.14
CA LYS A 210 17.44 1.78 -26.19
C LYS A 210 17.22 3.07 -25.39
N ASP A 211 17.85 3.19 -24.24
CA ASP A 211 17.77 4.39 -23.42
C ASP A 211 18.41 5.59 -24.11
N LEU A 212 19.58 5.41 -24.69
CA LEU A 212 20.27 6.47 -25.46
C LEU A 212 19.47 6.85 -26.71
N GLN A 213 18.91 5.89 -27.45
CA GLN A 213 18.02 6.16 -28.58
C GLN A 213 16.81 7.00 -28.15
N TRP A 214 16.17 6.62 -27.03
CA TRP A 214 15.05 7.39 -26.49
C TRP A 214 15.45 8.81 -26.08
N GLN A 215 16.62 9.01 -25.47
CA GLN A 215 17.14 10.33 -25.15
C GLN A 215 17.26 11.20 -26.39
N LEU A 216 17.87 10.68 -27.47
CA LEU A 216 18.04 11.41 -28.72
C LEU A 216 16.70 11.77 -29.38
N ILE A 217 15.75 10.81 -29.37
CA ILE A 217 14.40 11.04 -29.91
C ILE A 217 13.66 12.13 -29.10
N LYS A 218 13.74 12.07 -27.76
CA LYS A 218 13.16 13.10 -26.89
C LYS A 218 13.74 14.48 -27.19
N ASP A 219 15.05 14.58 -27.33
CA ASP A 219 15.74 15.83 -27.61
C ASP A 219 15.34 16.43 -28.96
N ASP A 220 15.22 15.59 -29.98
CA ASP A 220 14.74 16.03 -31.30
C ASP A 220 13.28 16.51 -31.27
N ILE A 221 12.38 15.78 -30.59
CA ILE A 221 10.99 16.20 -30.43
C ILE A 221 10.89 17.52 -29.66
N ALA A 222 11.61 17.62 -28.55
CA ALA A 222 11.60 18.81 -27.71
C ALA A 222 12.15 20.03 -28.47
N LYS A 223 13.23 19.86 -29.21
CA LYS A 223 13.82 20.91 -30.05
C LYS A 223 12.87 21.36 -31.17
N ALA A 224 12.24 20.42 -31.85
CA ALA A 224 11.28 20.71 -32.93
C ALA A 224 10.03 21.45 -32.46
N ASN A 225 9.68 21.30 -31.17
CA ASN A 225 8.50 21.94 -30.57
C ASN A 225 8.86 23.02 -29.53
N GLU A 226 10.12 23.44 -29.47
CA GLU A 226 10.64 24.50 -28.57
C GLU A 226 10.27 24.28 -27.09
N LEU A 227 10.22 23.00 -26.65
CA LEU A 227 9.82 22.63 -25.29
C LEU A 227 10.90 23.08 -24.30
N LYS A 228 10.45 23.66 -23.21
CA LYS A 228 11.30 24.07 -22.06
C LYS A 228 10.58 23.74 -20.77
N VAL A 229 11.35 23.33 -19.78
CA VAL A 229 10.87 23.19 -18.40
C VAL A 229 11.31 24.46 -17.66
N THR A 230 10.35 25.17 -17.09
CA THR A 230 10.61 26.40 -16.35
C THR A 230 10.90 26.13 -14.88
N ALA A 231 11.44 27.13 -14.18
CA ALA A 231 11.66 27.03 -12.74
C ALA A 231 10.35 26.92 -11.96
N GLU A 232 9.32 27.64 -12.42
CA GLU A 232 7.98 27.64 -11.84
C GLU A 232 7.35 26.23 -11.93
N GLU A 233 7.49 25.56 -13.08
CA GLU A 233 6.99 24.18 -13.24
C GLU A 233 7.69 23.18 -12.34
N THR A 234 9.01 23.32 -12.17
CA THR A 234 9.78 22.48 -11.24
C THR A 234 9.35 22.69 -9.79
N GLU A 235 9.10 23.93 -9.41
CA GLU A 235 8.63 24.29 -8.07
C GLU A 235 7.21 23.74 -7.81
N GLU A 236 6.31 23.93 -8.74
CA GLU A 236 4.93 23.43 -8.63
C GLU A 236 4.89 21.90 -8.56
N PHE A 237 5.72 21.21 -9.35
CA PHE A 237 5.82 19.75 -9.28
C PHE A 237 6.39 19.29 -7.93
N ALA A 238 7.38 19.99 -7.39
CA ALA A 238 7.93 19.69 -6.07
C ALA A 238 6.88 19.89 -4.95
N LYS A 239 6.00 20.91 -5.06
CA LYS A 239 4.87 21.11 -4.15
C LYS A 239 3.84 19.96 -4.25
N GLN A 240 3.54 19.50 -5.48
CA GLN A 240 2.64 18.36 -5.69
C GLN A 240 3.21 17.08 -5.08
N MET A 241 4.52 16.83 -5.22
CA MET A 241 5.18 15.71 -4.55
C MET A 241 5.07 15.82 -3.02
N ALA A 242 5.30 17.01 -2.47
CA ALA A 242 5.16 17.26 -1.04
C ALA A 242 3.73 16.97 -0.57
N ARG A 243 2.72 17.50 -1.27
CA ARG A 243 1.31 17.28 -0.98
C ARG A 243 0.94 15.80 -1.01
N ALA A 244 1.40 15.06 -2.03
CA ALA A 244 1.17 13.63 -2.13
C ALA A 244 1.78 12.86 -0.96
N GLN A 245 2.98 13.25 -0.52
CA GLN A 245 3.65 12.64 0.62
C GLN A 245 2.88 12.89 1.93
N TYR A 246 2.42 14.10 2.19
CA TYR A 246 1.62 14.40 3.36
C TYR A 246 0.27 13.66 3.37
N ASN A 247 -0.38 13.57 2.20
CA ASN A 247 -1.63 12.83 2.06
C ASN A 247 -1.49 11.35 2.46
N GLN A 248 -0.31 10.73 2.20
CA GLN A 248 -0.04 9.36 2.65
C GLN A 248 -0.01 9.22 4.18
N TYR A 249 0.30 10.30 4.90
CA TYR A 249 0.25 10.34 6.37
C TYR A 249 -1.11 10.83 6.91
N GLY A 250 -2.12 10.99 6.04
CA GLY A 250 -3.45 11.44 6.43
C GLY A 250 -3.55 12.95 6.71
N ILE A 251 -2.56 13.73 6.26
CA ILE A 251 -2.52 15.18 6.43
C ILE A 251 -2.93 15.84 5.11
N TYR A 252 -4.15 16.32 5.03
CA TYR A 252 -4.74 16.85 3.79
C TYR A 252 -4.76 18.37 3.72
N ASP A 253 -4.83 19.05 4.87
CA ASP A 253 -4.86 20.51 4.95
C ASP A 253 -3.46 21.03 5.32
N ILE A 254 -2.67 21.34 4.27
CA ILE A 254 -1.30 21.82 4.42
C ILE A 254 -1.22 23.25 3.89
N PRO A 255 -0.82 24.23 4.72
CA PRO A 255 -0.62 25.60 4.28
C PRO A 255 0.40 25.67 3.13
N ASP A 256 0.12 26.52 2.12
CA ASP A 256 0.98 26.70 0.96
C ASP A 256 2.42 27.09 1.35
N GLU A 257 2.59 27.87 2.42
CA GLU A 257 3.92 28.24 2.93
C GLU A 257 4.76 27.01 3.36
N GLN A 258 4.11 25.98 3.90
CA GLN A 258 4.80 24.73 4.25
C GLN A 258 5.16 23.93 3.00
N LEU A 259 4.26 23.88 2.02
CA LEU A 259 4.54 23.24 0.72
C LEU A 259 5.69 23.95 0.00
N ASP A 260 5.71 25.29 0.03
CA ASP A 260 6.82 26.09 -0.53
C ASP A 260 8.15 25.79 0.15
N SER A 261 8.13 25.69 1.46
CA SER A 261 9.34 25.38 2.24
C SER A 261 9.85 23.98 1.94
N PHE A 262 8.97 23.01 1.81
CA PHE A 262 9.30 21.62 1.50
C PHE A 262 9.82 21.49 0.05
N ALA A 263 9.18 22.18 -0.89
CA ALA A 263 9.61 22.20 -2.30
C ALA A 263 11.03 22.79 -2.42
N LYS A 264 11.34 23.86 -1.70
CA LYS A 264 12.71 24.44 -1.66
C LYS A 264 13.73 23.43 -1.17
N VAL A 265 13.46 22.71 -0.07
CA VAL A 265 14.35 21.68 0.47
C VAL A 265 14.62 20.55 -0.54
N ILE A 266 13.59 20.15 -1.30
CA ILE A 266 13.73 19.13 -2.36
C ILE A 266 14.64 19.71 -3.48
N LEU A 267 14.35 20.92 -3.94
CA LEU A 267 15.05 21.53 -5.07
C LEU A 267 16.47 22.03 -4.76
N GLU A 268 16.83 22.16 -3.48
CA GLU A 268 18.23 22.40 -3.04
C GLU A 268 19.13 21.19 -3.30
N LYS A 269 18.56 19.98 -3.42
CA LYS A 269 19.31 18.77 -3.75
C LYS A 269 19.46 18.66 -5.27
N PRO A 270 20.69 18.74 -5.83
CA PRO A 270 20.89 18.72 -7.27
C PRO A 270 20.31 17.49 -7.96
N GLU A 271 20.43 16.32 -7.34
CA GLU A 271 19.92 15.04 -7.87
C GLU A 271 18.39 15.03 -7.97
N GLU A 272 17.70 15.54 -6.95
CA GLU A 272 16.23 15.64 -6.95
C GLU A 272 15.74 16.65 -7.97
N LYS A 273 16.41 17.81 -8.05
CA LYS A 273 16.09 18.81 -9.05
C LYS A 273 16.25 18.29 -10.48
N GLU A 274 17.33 17.55 -10.74
CA GLU A 274 17.57 16.92 -12.04
C GLU A 274 16.51 15.84 -12.34
N ARG A 275 16.13 15.06 -11.35
CA ARG A 275 15.08 14.03 -11.47
C ARG A 275 13.73 14.65 -11.85
N ILE A 276 13.34 15.72 -11.16
CA ILE A 276 12.10 16.47 -11.44
C ILE A 276 12.17 17.08 -12.85
N TYR A 277 13.27 17.69 -13.20
CA TYR A 277 13.45 18.28 -14.54
C TYR A 277 13.30 17.22 -15.64
N LYS A 278 13.97 16.07 -15.50
CA LYS A 278 13.88 14.96 -16.46
C LYS A 278 12.45 14.43 -16.59
N LYS A 279 11.75 14.30 -15.47
CA LYS A 279 10.35 13.86 -15.45
C LYS A 279 9.46 14.83 -16.21
N LEU A 280 9.50 16.12 -15.87
CA LEU A 280 8.70 17.14 -16.53
C LEU A 280 9.04 17.28 -18.03
N TYR A 281 10.31 17.16 -18.37
CA TYR A 281 10.76 17.18 -19.76
C TYR A 281 10.15 16.03 -20.57
N GLU A 282 10.20 14.81 -20.00
CA GLU A 282 9.59 13.63 -20.61
C GLU A 282 8.07 13.76 -20.75
N ASP A 283 7.40 14.22 -19.70
CA ASP A 283 5.95 14.44 -19.71
C ASP A 283 5.51 15.41 -20.81
N LYS A 284 6.26 16.50 -21.02
CA LYS A 284 6.01 17.45 -22.11
C LYS A 284 6.20 16.82 -23.48
N VAL A 285 7.23 16.01 -23.66
CA VAL A 285 7.45 15.29 -24.92
C VAL A 285 6.30 14.32 -25.19
N ILE A 286 5.91 13.53 -24.19
CA ILE A 286 4.79 12.59 -24.30
C ILE A 286 3.48 13.32 -24.61
N ALA A 287 3.21 14.46 -24.00
CA ALA A 287 2.04 15.28 -24.26
C ALA A 287 1.99 15.75 -25.73
N VAL A 288 3.11 16.24 -26.26
CA VAL A 288 3.21 16.63 -27.68
C VAL A 288 2.99 15.44 -28.61
N VAL A 289 3.54 14.27 -28.28
CA VAL A 289 3.30 13.06 -29.07
C VAL A 289 1.83 12.68 -29.04
N LYS A 290 1.20 12.71 -27.85
CA LYS A 290 -0.23 12.40 -27.65
C LYS A 290 -1.14 13.26 -28.52
N GLU A 291 -0.81 14.53 -28.71
CA GLU A 291 -1.55 15.46 -29.57
C GLU A 291 -1.37 15.19 -31.06
N LYS A 292 -0.24 14.63 -31.47
CA LYS A 292 0.13 14.43 -32.88
C LYS A 292 -0.16 13.07 -33.47
N VAL A 293 -0.42 12.07 -32.61
CA VAL A 293 -0.68 10.69 -33.05
C VAL A 293 -2.15 10.34 -33.01
N THR A 294 -2.54 9.35 -33.81
CA THR A 294 -3.87 8.75 -33.72
C THR A 294 -3.83 7.67 -32.63
N ILE A 295 -4.53 7.92 -31.51
CA ILE A 295 -4.62 6.99 -30.41
C ILE A 295 -5.67 5.93 -30.74
N GLN A 296 -5.32 4.66 -30.55
CA GLN A 296 -6.26 3.53 -30.60
C GLN A 296 -6.63 3.16 -29.16
N GLU A 297 -7.82 3.54 -28.74
CA GLU A 297 -8.35 3.18 -27.43
C GLU A 297 -8.86 1.73 -27.45
N LYS A 298 -8.56 0.98 -26.41
CA LYS A 298 -9.02 -0.39 -26.21
C LYS A 298 -9.61 -0.52 -24.80
N GLU A 299 -10.86 -0.90 -24.74
CA GLU A 299 -11.49 -1.26 -23.46
C GLU A 299 -10.98 -2.63 -23.01
N ILE A 300 -10.43 -2.67 -21.79
CA ILE A 300 -9.91 -3.89 -21.17
C ILE A 300 -10.28 -3.93 -19.68
N THR A 301 -10.26 -5.12 -19.12
CA THR A 301 -10.43 -5.30 -17.66
C THR A 301 -9.16 -4.91 -16.90
N GLN A 302 -9.30 -4.60 -15.60
CA GLN A 302 -8.15 -4.35 -14.73
C GLN A 302 -7.13 -5.50 -14.78
N LYS A 303 -7.59 -6.73 -14.79
CA LYS A 303 -6.71 -7.92 -14.84
C LYS A 303 -5.89 -7.97 -16.15
N GLU A 304 -6.52 -7.69 -17.28
CA GLU A 304 -5.83 -7.62 -18.57
C GLU A 304 -4.81 -6.48 -18.60
N PHE A 305 -5.16 -5.32 -17.98
CA PHE A 305 -4.23 -4.20 -17.84
C PHE A 305 -3.01 -4.57 -17.00
N ASP A 306 -3.23 -5.20 -15.84
CA ASP A 306 -2.15 -5.65 -14.95
C ASP A 306 -1.22 -6.69 -15.63
N GLU A 307 -1.77 -7.52 -16.51
CA GLU A 307 -0.97 -8.46 -17.33
C GLU A 307 -0.13 -7.74 -18.39
N MET A 308 -0.63 -6.64 -18.97
CA MET A 308 0.09 -5.82 -19.94
C MET A 308 1.21 -4.97 -19.32
N MET A 309 1.19 -4.75 -18.00
CA MET A 309 2.18 -3.96 -17.27
C MET A 309 3.32 -4.81 -16.68
N LYS A 310 3.25 -6.13 -16.79
CA LYS A 310 4.31 -7.08 -16.40
C LYS A 310 5.38 -7.20 -17.47
#